data_eadd58a874297774a8229d0424d2b996
#
_entry.id   eadd58a874297774a8229d0424d2b996
#
_cell.length_a   1.000
_cell.length_b   1.000
_cell.length_c   1.000
_cell.angle_alpha   90.00
_cell.angle_beta   90.00
_cell.angle_gamma   90.00
#
_symmetry.space_group_name_H-M   'P 1'
#
loop_
_entity.id
_entity.type
_entity.pdbx_description
1 polymer ?
#
loop_
_entity_poly.entity_id
_entity_poly.type
_entity_poly.pdbx_seq_one_letter_code
_entity_poly.pdbx_strand_id
1 'polypeptide(L)'
;MSARIHKSTPLRNGWLALAALMVLGLFCSSFAFGSDKDKKKDDQTPQKRVSLYDVIDKSKVVWPQPPNIARVKYMDYFAGEKLPDFSAQTAKPKSSWMDRLAGTTQEKTDNPLKNHFFMGEPHGLAMDSKGKLYVADGKVGAVFIIDPETKDTVMIKNGKDAGFALINGLAIDDSDRLFVSDSQAHRILVFDKNHKGEAAITQGLVTPAGMAIDNENRFLYVADIGLDQVLVFDADNLTPLRAIGTPNTNHASNALGDFAKPTSVALDQDGNVYVTDMLNYRVEVFDADGKFIRTFGKHGDGPGYFAMPKGIAVDCDGHIWVTDSMQNRIHLFTQEGDLLMWMGNKQGVLPGTFSGLQYIMIDDKTNRVFTSETYPGRVQEFLYVTQDEAQKEFARREALKAAGKSPNAKPEKAIPPAFPTAPKPADAGKSN
;
A
#
# COMPACT_ATOMS: atom_id res chain seq x y z
N MET A 1 39.05 -45.64 -43.31
CA MET A 1 39.23 -46.54 -42.17
C MET A 1 38.33 -46.11 -41.06
N SER A 2 37.17 -46.75 -41.09
CA SER A 2 36.63 -47.78 -40.22
C SER A 2 36.41 -47.31 -38.78
N ALA A 3 35.26 -46.82 -38.49
CA ALA A 3 34.08 -47.50 -37.88
C ALA A 3 34.35 -48.00 -36.46
N ARG A 4 33.57 -47.50 -35.50
CA ARG A 4 32.79 -48.38 -34.60
C ARG A 4 31.69 -47.60 -33.86
N ILE A 5 30.49 -47.97 -34.19
CA ILE A 5 29.24 -47.73 -33.47
C ILE A 5 29.23 -48.58 -32.22
N HIS A 6 28.96 -48.03 -31.05
CA HIS A 6 28.46 -48.78 -29.91
C HIS A 6 27.05 -48.35 -29.55
N LYS A 7 26.13 -49.24 -29.88
CA LYS A 7 24.76 -49.31 -29.31
C LYS A 7 24.87 -49.82 -27.89
N SER A 8 24.24 -49.19 -26.95
CA SER A 8 23.80 -49.82 -25.71
C SER A 8 22.37 -49.40 -25.36
N THR A 9 21.61 -50.40 -25.14
CA THR A 9 20.20 -50.60 -24.87
C THR A 9 19.64 -49.81 -23.69
N PRO A 10 18.29 -49.64 -23.65
CA PRO A 10 17.62 -48.86 -22.60
C PRO A 10 17.35 -49.72 -21.35
N LEU A 11 17.60 -49.15 -20.20
CA LEU A 11 17.09 -49.65 -18.91
C LEU A 11 15.80 -48.94 -18.52
N ARG A 12 14.79 -49.71 -18.43
CA ARG A 12 13.44 -49.48 -17.92
C ARG A 12 13.45 -49.33 -16.40
N ASN A 13 12.53 -48.50 -15.93
CA ASN A 13 11.88 -48.50 -14.60
C ASN A 13 12.56 -47.71 -13.47
N GLY A 14 11.81 -46.74 -12.99
CA GLY A 14 12.00 -46.07 -11.72
C GLY A 14 11.15 -44.84 -11.53
N TRP A 15 9.81 -44.99 -11.68
CA TRP A 15 8.88 -43.99 -11.17
C TRP A 15 8.90 -44.03 -9.65
N LEU A 16 9.37 -42.99 -9.00
CA LEU A 16 9.05 -42.69 -7.62
C LEU A 16 8.55 -41.26 -7.54
N ALA A 17 7.23 -41.20 -7.41
CA ALA A 17 6.47 -40.01 -7.10
C ALA A 17 6.85 -39.50 -5.71
N LEU A 18 7.26 -38.23 -5.62
CA LEU A 18 7.21 -37.47 -4.39
C LEU A 18 5.91 -36.66 -4.37
N ALA A 19 4.89 -37.29 -3.75
CA ALA A 19 3.64 -36.58 -3.42
C ALA A 19 3.88 -35.68 -2.21
N ALA A 20 3.64 -34.41 -2.39
CA ALA A 20 3.57 -33.46 -1.30
C ALA A 20 2.37 -33.78 -0.40
N LEU A 21 2.62 -34.02 0.88
CA LEU A 21 1.61 -34.24 1.89
C LEU A 21 0.82 -32.95 2.15
N MET A 22 -0.42 -32.90 1.64
CA MET A 22 -1.47 -32.10 2.24
C MET A 22 -2.05 -32.88 3.41
N VAL A 23 -1.78 -32.46 4.62
CA VAL A 23 -2.46 -32.95 5.82
C VAL A 23 -3.79 -32.24 5.95
N LEU A 24 -4.85 -32.80 5.36
CA LEU A 24 -6.23 -32.54 5.76
C LEU A 24 -6.61 -33.62 6.77
N GLY A 25 -6.61 -33.26 8.04
CA GLY A 25 -7.13 -34.12 9.10
C GLY A 25 -8.67 -34.18 9.06
N LEU A 26 -9.22 -35.16 8.35
CA LEU A 26 -10.60 -35.60 8.48
C LEU A 26 -10.63 -36.69 9.55
N PHE A 27 -11.05 -36.36 10.76
CA PHE A 27 -11.49 -37.34 11.73
C PHE A 27 -12.95 -37.71 11.42
N CYS A 28 -13.15 -38.82 10.72
CA CYS A 28 -14.39 -39.57 10.77
C CYS A 28 -14.29 -40.59 11.90
N SER A 29 -14.94 -40.36 13.02
CA SER A 29 -15.26 -41.37 13.99
C SER A 29 -16.73 -41.75 13.87
N SER A 30 -16.98 -42.90 13.31
CA SER A 30 -18.25 -43.61 13.39
C SER A 30 -18.52 -44.02 14.85
N PHE A 31 -19.59 -43.49 15.43
CA PHE A 31 -20.15 -44.07 16.64
C PHE A 31 -21.62 -44.37 16.47
N ALA A 32 -21.99 -45.52 16.98
CA ALA A 32 -23.25 -46.18 16.85
C ALA A 32 -24.41 -45.48 17.58
N PHE A 33 -25.60 -45.82 17.13
CA PHE A 33 -26.91 -45.50 17.69
C PHE A 33 -27.01 -45.74 19.19
N GLY A 34 -27.35 -44.67 19.90
CA GLY A 34 -27.95 -44.72 21.23
C GLY A 34 -29.04 -43.65 21.29
N SER A 35 -30.29 -44.09 21.34
CA SER A 35 -31.42 -43.19 21.55
C SER A 35 -31.40 -42.70 22.97
N ASP A 36 -31.25 -41.40 23.16
CA ASP A 36 -31.72 -40.75 24.37
C ASP A 36 -32.29 -39.34 24.07
N LYS A 37 -33.54 -39.18 24.49
CA LYS A 37 -34.28 -37.96 24.33
C LYS A 37 -33.95 -37.04 25.50
N ASP A 38 -33.04 -36.12 25.31
CA ASP A 38 -33.01 -34.89 26.10
C ASP A 38 -32.56 -33.71 25.22
N LYS A 39 -33.55 -32.97 24.76
CA LYS A 39 -33.35 -31.72 24.05
C LYS A 39 -32.92 -30.64 25.05
N LYS A 40 -31.62 -30.55 25.35
CA LYS A 40 -31.05 -29.27 25.76
C LYS A 40 -30.93 -28.41 24.52
N LYS A 41 -31.69 -27.32 24.45
CA LYS A 41 -31.46 -26.23 23.54
C LYS A 41 -30.10 -25.63 23.90
N ASP A 42 -29.05 -25.99 23.18
CA ASP A 42 -27.83 -25.20 23.13
C ASP A 42 -28.17 -23.87 22.47
N ASP A 43 -28.28 -22.86 23.28
CA ASP A 43 -28.38 -21.44 22.87
C ASP A 43 -27.00 -21.01 22.43
N GLN A 44 -26.54 -21.52 21.25
CA GLN A 44 -25.34 -21.06 20.61
C GLN A 44 -25.64 -19.72 19.96
N THR A 45 -25.53 -18.66 20.75
CA THR A 45 -25.30 -17.31 20.18
C THR A 45 -24.17 -17.40 19.17
N PRO A 46 -24.40 -16.98 17.91
CA PRO A 46 -23.33 -17.03 16.91
C PRO A 46 -22.15 -16.20 17.40
N GLN A 47 -21.05 -16.86 17.72
CA GLN A 47 -19.81 -16.17 18.08
C GLN A 47 -19.41 -15.29 16.92
N LYS A 48 -19.37 -13.98 17.14
CA LYS A 48 -18.85 -12.99 16.19
C LYS A 48 -17.45 -13.46 15.80
N ARG A 49 -17.23 -13.79 14.53
CA ARG A 49 -15.89 -14.08 14.02
C ARG A 49 -15.08 -12.79 14.09
N VAL A 50 -14.29 -12.66 15.13
CA VAL A 50 -13.38 -11.53 15.30
C VAL A 50 -12.21 -11.74 14.36
N SER A 51 -11.96 -10.77 13.49
CA SER A 51 -10.76 -10.79 12.65
C SER A 51 -9.52 -10.73 13.53
N LEU A 52 -8.46 -11.45 13.16
CA LEU A 52 -7.18 -11.35 13.85
C LEU A 52 -6.66 -9.90 13.90
N TYR A 53 -6.99 -9.10 12.89
CA TYR A 53 -6.68 -7.67 12.83
C TYR A 53 -7.40 -6.83 13.89
N ASP A 54 -8.61 -7.25 14.32
CA ASP A 54 -9.37 -6.55 15.34
C ASP A 54 -8.88 -6.84 16.77
N VAL A 55 -8.08 -7.91 16.94
CA VAL A 55 -7.53 -8.31 18.25
C VAL A 55 -6.18 -7.64 18.52
N ILE A 56 -5.46 -7.23 17.48
CA ILE A 56 -4.15 -6.62 17.64
C ILE A 56 -4.30 -5.18 18.13
N ASP A 57 -3.62 -4.87 19.22
CA ASP A 57 -3.49 -3.50 19.72
C ASP A 57 -2.59 -2.69 18.75
N LYS A 58 -3.23 -2.02 17.79
CA LYS A 58 -2.56 -1.22 16.75
C LYS A 58 -1.60 -0.18 17.35
N SER A 59 -1.90 0.35 18.54
CA SER A 59 -1.06 1.36 19.19
C SER A 59 0.33 0.86 19.58
N LYS A 60 0.53 -0.46 19.61
CA LYS A 60 1.82 -1.10 19.90
C LYS A 60 2.63 -1.43 18.64
N VAL A 61 2.04 -1.26 17.46
CA VAL A 61 2.72 -1.51 16.18
C VAL A 61 3.40 -0.23 15.74
N VAL A 62 4.63 -0.03 16.19
CA VAL A 62 5.40 1.21 16.01
C VAL A 62 6.87 0.93 15.71
N TRP A 63 7.57 1.85 15.05
CA TRP A 63 8.99 1.80 14.75
C TRP A 63 9.69 3.12 15.08
N PRO A 64 10.90 3.11 15.66
CA PRO A 64 11.43 1.96 16.37
C PRO A 64 10.56 1.59 17.58
N GLN A 65 10.77 0.39 18.12
CA GLN A 65 10.07 -0.08 19.32
C GLN A 65 10.49 0.69 20.57
N PRO A 66 9.61 0.84 21.56
CA PRO A 66 9.99 1.36 22.87
C PRO A 66 11.23 0.64 23.47
N PRO A 67 12.11 1.33 24.22
CA PRO A 67 11.93 2.66 24.79
C PRO A 67 12.20 3.84 23.85
N ASN A 68 12.63 3.60 22.62
CA ASN A 68 12.88 4.64 21.64
C ASN A 68 11.59 5.44 21.32
N ILE A 69 11.76 6.64 20.78
CA ILE A 69 10.64 7.42 20.30
C ILE A 69 10.21 6.84 18.95
N ALA A 70 8.95 6.48 18.85
CA ALA A 70 8.40 5.97 17.60
C ALA A 70 8.40 7.06 16.52
N ARG A 71 8.92 6.73 15.36
CA ARG A 71 8.95 7.59 14.17
C ARG A 71 7.87 7.18 13.16
N VAL A 72 7.40 5.93 13.21
CA VAL A 72 6.34 5.41 12.38
C VAL A 72 5.36 4.64 13.26
N LYS A 73 4.06 4.85 13.04
CA LYS A 73 2.97 4.19 13.76
C LYS A 73 2.02 3.56 12.75
N TYR A 74 1.64 2.31 12.98
CA TYR A 74 0.62 1.65 12.18
C TYR A 74 -0.76 2.25 12.47
N MET A 75 -1.53 2.53 11.44
CA MET A 75 -2.87 3.10 11.54
C MET A 75 -3.96 2.09 11.15
N ASP A 76 -3.97 1.68 9.88
CA ASP A 76 -5.02 0.80 9.35
C ASP A 76 -4.58 0.05 8.08
N TYR A 77 -5.53 -0.62 7.43
CA TYR A 77 -5.35 -1.25 6.12
C TYR A 77 -6.64 -1.20 5.29
N PHE A 78 -6.48 -1.32 3.97
CA PHE A 78 -7.54 -1.35 2.97
C PHE A 78 -7.31 -2.56 2.06
N ALA A 79 -8.36 -3.34 1.78
CA ALA A 79 -8.27 -4.55 0.95
C ALA A 79 -9.34 -4.58 -0.18
N GLY A 80 -9.97 -3.46 -0.45
CA GLY A 80 -11.05 -3.32 -1.44
C GLY A 80 -12.28 -2.64 -0.88
N GLU A 81 -13.45 -2.95 -1.43
CA GLU A 81 -14.71 -2.39 -0.96
C GLU A 81 -15.02 -2.80 0.48
N LYS A 82 -15.60 -1.85 1.23
CA LYS A 82 -16.09 -2.09 2.60
C LYS A 82 -17.15 -3.19 2.58
N LEU A 83 -16.92 -4.23 3.36
CA LEU A 83 -17.90 -5.30 3.49
C LEU A 83 -19.12 -4.83 4.30
N PRO A 84 -20.33 -5.26 3.90
CA PRO A 84 -21.52 -5.02 4.71
C PRO A 84 -21.35 -5.62 6.11
N ASP A 85 -21.96 -4.99 7.10
CA ASP A 85 -22.00 -5.57 8.45
C ASP A 85 -22.90 -6.82 8.46
N PHE A 86 -22.27 -7.98 8.43
CA PHE A 86 -22.95 -9.27 8.50
C PHE A 86 -23.52 -9.59 9.87
N SER A 87 -23.21 -8.82 10.91
CA SER A 87 -23.73 -9.05 12.26
C SER A 87 -25.23 -8.83 12.35
N ALA A 88 -25.80 -7.99 11.49
CA ALA A 88 -27.23 -7.71 11.44
C ALA A 88 -28.04 -8.73 10.61
N GLN A 89 -27.41 -9.61 9.83
CA GLN A 89 -28.09 -10.53 8.91
C GLN A 89 -28.41 -11.91 9.51
N THR A 90 -28.34 -12.10 10.81
CA THR A 90 -28.63 -13.40 11.45
C THR A 90 -30.11 -13.76 11.58
N ALA A 91 -31.03 -12.92 11.13
CA ALA A 91 -32.43 -13.28 10.99
C ALA A 91 -32.65 -13.89 9.60
N LYS A 92 -32.43 -15.20 9.44
CA LYS A 92 -32.99 -15.93 8.29
C LYS A 92 -34.47 -15.65 8.20
N PRO A 93 -35.01 -15.10 7.10
CA PRO A 93 -36.44 -15.03 6.93
C PRO A 93 -36.97 -16.45 7.07
N LYS A 94 -37.86 -16.66 8.04
CA LYS A 94 -38.54 -17.96 8.20
C LYS A 94 -39.29 -18.21 6.91
N SER A 95 -38.80 -19.12 6.05
CA SER A 95 -39.55 -19.53 4.87
C SER A 95 -40.91 -20.02 5.33
N SER A 96 -41.95 -19.40 4.79
CA SER A 96 -43.33 -19.81 5.04
C SER A 96 -43.48 -21.29 4.63
N TRP A 97 -44.31 -22.07 5.34
CA TRP A 97 -44.62 -23.42 4.95
C TRP A 97 -45.20 -23.49 3.53
N MET A 98 -45.88 -22.41 3.08
CA MET A 98 -46.37 -22.27 1.70
C MET A 98 -45.25 -22.16 0.66
N ASP A 99 -44.12 -21.51 0.97
CA ASP A 99 -42.97 -21.40 0.05
C ASP A 99 -42.33 -22.76 -0.18
N ARG A 100 -42.35 -23.64 0.84
CA ARG A 100 -41.86 -25.01 0.71
C ARG A 100 -42.79 -25.90 -0.11
N LEU A 101 -44.11 -25.68 -0.02
CA LEU A 101 -45.11 -26.43 -0.79
C LEU A 101 -45.12 -26.03 -2.27
N ALA A 102 -44.85 -24.77 -2.56
CA ALA A 102 -44.78 -24.22 -3.92
C ALA A 102 -43.50 -24.56 -4.69
N GLY A 103 -42.56 -25.26 -4.09
CA GLY A 103 -41.26 -25.59 -4.71
C GLY A 103 -40.43 -24.35 -5.08
N THR A 104 -40.77 -23.17 -4.56
CA THR A 104 -40.12 -21.92 -4.85
C THR A 104 -38.90 -21.64 -3.95
N THR A 105 -38.47 -22.62 -3.18
CA THR A 105 -37.18 -22.56 -2.48
C THR A 105 -36.01 -22.78 -3.43
N GLN A 106 -35.89 -21.99 -4.48
CA GLN A 106 -34.56 -21.61 -4.94
C GLN A 106 -34.04 -20.66 -3.86
N GLU A 107 -33.29 -21.21 -2.91
CA GLU A 107 -32.33 -20.42 -2.17
C GLU A 107 -31.41 -19.79 -3.23
N LYS A 108 -31.78 -18.60 -3.69
CA LYS A 108 -30.77 -17.66 -4.18
C LYS A 108 -29.91 -17.43 -2.95
N THR A 109 -28.88 -18.24 -2.80
CA THR A 109 -27.74 -17.90 -1.98
C THR A 109 -27.12 -16.70 -2.70
N ASP A 110 -27.72 -15.54 -2.53
CA ASP A 110 -27.05 -14.29 -2.83
C ASP A 110 -25.85 -14.28 -1.92
N ASN A 111 -24.72 -14.76 -2.48
CA ASN A 111 -23.46 -14.62 -1.80
C ASN A 111 -23.23 -13.12 -1.64
N PRO A 112 -23.35 -12.57 -0.42
CA PRO A 112 -23.28 -11.13 -0.21
C PRO A 112 -21.92 -10.56 -0.66
N LEU A 113 -20.92 -11.43 -0.86
CA LEU A 113 -19.62 -11.07 -1.41
C LEU A 113 -19.56 -11.06 -2.95
N LYS A 114 -20.61 -11.58 -3.65
CA LYS A 114 -20.56 -11.76 -5.10
C LYS A 114 -20.38 -10.46 -5.88
N ASN A 115 -20.78 -9.34 -5.30
CA ASN A 115 -20.72 -8.01 -5.91
C ASN A 115 -19.65 -7.10 -5.30
N HIS A 116 -18.84 -7.60 -4.36
CA HIS A 116 -17.74 -6.83 -3.76
C HIS A 116 -16.42 -7.12 -4.44
N PHE A 117 -15.69 -6.05 -4.70
CA PHE A 117 -14.37 -6.11 -5.31
C PHE A 117 -13.30 -6.02 -4.22
N PHE A 118 -12.38 -6.99 -4.25
CA PHE A 118 -11.19 -7.01 -3.42
C PHE A 118 -9.96 -6.72 -4.28
N MET A 119 -8.99 -6.08 -3.68
CA MET A 119 -7.70 -5.88 -4.32
C MET A 119 -7.04 -7.24 -4.58
N GLY A 120 -6.52 -7.41 -5.79
CA GLY A 120 -5.81 -8.61 -6.20
C GLY A 120 -4.30 -8.43 -6.22
N GLU A 121 -3.84 -7.41 -6.93
CA GLU A 121 -2.43 -7.02 -7.05
C GLU A 121 -2.34 -5.49 -7.08
N PRO A 122 -2.50 -4.82 -5.93
CA PRO A 122 -2.37 -3.38 -5.85
C PRO A 122 -0.91 -2.96 -6.06
N HIS A 123 -0.72 -1.94 -6.88
CA HIS A 123 0.56 -1.36 -7.26
C HIS A 123 0.61 0.13 -6.89
N GLY A 124 0.53 1.01 -7.89
CA GLY A 124 0.65 2.45 -7.75
C GLY A 124 -0.38 3.07 -6.82
N LEU A 125 0.06 4.07 -6.08
CA LEU A 125 -0.70 4.81 -5.11
C LEU A 125 -0.63 6.29 -5.42
N ALA A 126 -1.73 7.01 -5.24
CA ALA A 126 -1.79 8.46 -5.30
C ALA A 126 -2.90 9.00 -4.38
N MET A 127 -2.90 10.30 -4.09
CA MET A 127 -3.94 10.91 -3.26
C MET A 127 -4.40 12.22 -3.90
N ASP A 128 -5.71 12.46 -3.87
CA ASP A 128 -6.28 13.71 -4.37
C ASP A 128 -6.27 14.85 -3.32
N SER A 129 -6.65 16.04 -3.74
CA SER A 129 -6.69 17.21 -2.86
C SER A 129 -7.65 17.08 -1.68
N LYS A 130 -8.59 16.12 -1.74
CA LYS A 130 -9.61 15.83 -0.73
C LYS A 130 -9.18 14.70 0.22
N GLY A 131 -7.97 14.15 0.06
CA GLY A 131 -7.44 13.06 0.87
C GLY A 131 -8.00 11.69 0.51
N LYS A 132 -8.55 11.50 -0.69
CA LYS A 132 -8.94 10.17 -1.17
C LYS A 132 -7.73 9.44 -1.74
N LEU A 133 -7.60 8.19 -1.32
CA LEU A 133 -6.53 7.30 -1.76
C LEU A 133 -6.92 6.58 -3.05
N TYR A 134 -6.08 6.70 -4.06
CA TYR A 134 -6.20 5.99 -5.34
C TYR A 134 -5.22 4.83 -5.38
N VAL A 135 -5.70 3.66 -5.79
CA VAL A 135 -4.92 2.42 -5.84
C VAL A 135 -5.10 1.76 -7.20
N ALA A 136 -4.02 1.65 -7.98
CA ALA A 136 -4.02 0.87 -9.21
C ALA A 136 -3.96 -0.62 -8.88
N ASP A 137 -4.88 -1.41 -9.37
CA ASP A 137 -4.85 -2.87 -9.24
C ASP A 137 -4.72 -3.52 -10.61
N GLY A 138 -3.52 -4.06 -10.88
CA GLY A 138 -3.20 -4.67 -12.17
C GLY A 138 -3.98 -5.96 -12.44
N LYS A 139 -4.33 -6.72 -11.41
CA LYS A 139 -5.05 -7.97 -11.54
C LYS A 139 -6.56 -7.79 -11.73
N VAL A 140 -7.14 -6.87 -10.97
CA VAL A 140 -8.56 -6.51 -11.09
C VAL A 140 -8.78 -5.66 -12.35
N GLY A 141 -7.76 -4.93 -12.80
CA GLY A 141 -7.86 -3.98 -13.91
C GLY A 141 -8.77 -2.81 -13.54
N ALA A 142 -8.56 -2.22 -12.35
CA ALA A 142 -9.34 -1.10 -11.86
C ALA A 142 -8.49 -0.16 -11.02
N VAL A 143 -8.88 1.10 -10.97
CA VAL A 143 -8.36 2.03 -9.97
C VAL A 143 -9.40 2.15 -8.86
N PHE A 144 -9.06 1.69 -7.67
CA PHE A 144 -9.87 1.88 -6.46
C PHE A 144 -9.65 3.30 -5.93
N ILE A 145 -10.73 3.95 -5.54
CA ILE A 145 -10.73 5.30 -4.94
C ILE A 145 -11.39 5.17 -3.59
N ILE A 146 -10.60 5.28 -2.55
CA ILE A 146 -10.99 4.97 -1.17
C ILE A 146 -10.95 6.26 -0.35
N ASP A 147 -11.99 6.49 0.40
CA ASP A 147 -11.96 7.45 1.49
C ASP A 147 -11.35 6.78 2.72
N PRO A 148 -10.15 7.16 3.18
CA PRO A 148 -9.50 6.45 4.27
C PRO A 148 -10.22 6.55 5.61
N GLU A 149 -11.05 7.58 5.82
CA GLU A 149 -11.79 7.78 7.07
C GLU A 149 -13.05 6.92 7.13
N THR A 150 -13.85 6.94 6.05
CA THR A 150 -15.14 6.22 6.00
C THR A 150 -15.00 4.82 5.43
N LYS A 151 -13.91 4.54 4.71
CA LYS A 151 -13.65 3.32 3.91
C LYS A 151 -14.64 3.14 2.74
N ASP A 152 -15.36 4.21 2.39
CA ASP A 152 -16.19 4.18 1.19
C ASP A 152 -15.30 4.11 -0.04
N THR A 153 -15.67 3.24 -0.97
CA THR A 153 -14.84 2.92 -2.14
C THR A 153 -15.66 3.06 -3.41
N VAL A 154 -15.11 3.79 -4.37
CA VAL A 154 -15.58 3.82 -5.75
C VAL A 154 -14.45 3.36 -6.66
N MET A 155 -14.76 3.03 -7.93
CA MET A 155 -13.74 2.48 -8.84
C MET A 155 -13.91 3.05 -10.25
N ILE A 156 -12.76 3.28 -10.91
CA ILE A 156 -12.69 3.37 -12.36
C ILE A 156 -12.50 1.93 -12.88
N LYS A 157 -13.53 1.36 -13.53
CA LYS A 157 -13.57 -0.05 -13.90
C LYS A 157 -13.15 -0.26 -15.36
N ASN A 158 -12.38 -1.33 -15.60
CA ASN A 158 -12.07 -1.78 -16.93
C ASN A 158 -13.35 -2.20 -17.71
N GLY A 159 -13.37 -1.92 -18.99
CA GLY A 159 -14.46 -2.26 -19.90
C GLY A 159 -15.70 -1.38 -19.78
N LYS A 160 -15.83 -0.56 -18.73
CA LYS A 160 -16.94 0.40 -18.56
C LYS A 160 -16.44 1.84 -18.59
N ASP A 161 -15.48 2.17 -17.74
CA ASP A 161 -15.01 3.54 -17.54
C ASP A 161 -13.66 3.77 -18.26
N ALA A 162 -12.89 2.71 -18.49
CA ALA A 162 -11.60 2.74 -19.17
C ALA A 162 -11.32 1.41 -19.90
N GLY A 163 -10.28 1.40 -20.73
CA GLY A 163 -9.76 0.21 -21.39
C GLY A 163 -8.35 -0.09 -20.89
N PHE A 164 -8.21 -0.58 -19.65
CA PHE A 164 -6.92 -0.95 -19.07
C PHE A 164 -6.42 -2.30 -19.58
N ALA A 165 -5.13 -2.40 -19.90
CA ALA A 165 -4.46 -3.67 -20.19
C ALA A 165 -3.70 -4.20 -18.96
N LEU A 166 -2.74 -3.42 -18.44
CA LEU A 166 -2.02 -3.72 -17.19
C LEU A 166 -1.58 -2.40 -16.54
N ILE A 167 -2.38 -1.92 -15.62
CA ILE A 167 -2.06 -0.68 -14.91
C ILE A 167 -1.02 -0.91 -13.82
N ASN A 168 -0.15 0.10 -13.63
CA ASN A 168 0.97 0.01 -12.68
C ASN A 168 1.05 1.26 -11.79
N GLY A 169 1.59 2.37 -12.27
CA GLY A 169 1.78 3.59 -11.52
C GLY A 169 0.60 4.55 -11.59
N LEU A 170 0.48 5.39 -10.57
CA LEU A 170 -0.46 6.51 -10.51
C LEU A 170 0.28 7.80 -10.17
N ALA A 171 -0.23 8.92 -10.68
CA ALA A 171 0.09 10.26 -10.19
C ALA A 171 -1.17 11.12 -10.25
N ILE A 172 -1.29 12.09 -9.36
CA ILE A 172 -2.38 13.07 -9.35
C ILE A 172 -1.76 14.45 -9.23
N ASP A 173 -2.21 15.40 -10.07
CA ASP A 173 -1.76 16.78 -10.02
C ASP A 173 -2.62 17.63 -9.07
N ASP A 174 -2.22 18.89 -8.88
CA ASP A 174 -2.91 19.88 -8.04
C ASP A 174 -4.30 20.27 -8.54
N SER A 175 -4.63 19.93 -9.79
CA SER A 175 -5.96 20.08 -10.38
C SER A 175 -6.85 18.86 -10.24
N ASP A 176 -6.39 17.84 -9.48
CA ASP A 176 -7.01 16.52 -9.31
C ASP A 176 -7.13 15.73 -10.62
N ARG A 177 -6.27 15.95 -11.63
CA ARG A 177 -6.18 15.08 -12.80
C ARG A 177 -5.38 13.82 -12.43
N LEU A 178 -5.94 12.68 -12.79
CA LEU A 178 -5.33 11.37 -12.53
C LEU A 178 -4.58 10.87 -13.78
N PHE A 179 -3.32 10.54 -13.60
CA PHE A 179 -2.48 9.88 -14.59
C PHE A 179 -2.32 8.40 -14.20
N VAL A 180 -2.58 7.49 -15.14
CA VAL A 180 -2.52 6.04 -14.94
C VAL A 180 -1.59 5.43 -15.97
N SER A 181 -0.46 4.87 -15.55
CA SER A 181 0.42 4.13 -16.45
C SER A 181 -0.18 2.77 -16.78
N ASP A 182 -0.35 2.48 -18.07
CA ASP A 182 -0.81 1.21 -18.60
C ASP A 182 0.37 0.53 -19.31
N SER A 183 1.14 -0.24 -18.56
CA SER A 183 2.42 -0.79 -18.98
C SER A 183 2.32 -1.69 -20.19
N GLN A 184 1.27 -2.50 -20.30
CA GLN A 184 1.08 -3.41 -21.42
C GLN A 184 0.50 -2.72 -22.65
N ALA A 185 -0.24 -1.62 -22.46
CA ALA A 185 -0.76 -0.83 -23.57
C ALA A 185 0.20 0.30 -24.00
N HIS A 186 1.40 0.39 -23.42
CA HIS A 186 2.44 1.36 -23.77
C HIS A 186 1.95 2.80 -23.76
N ARG A 187 1.19 3.19 -22.72
CA ARG A 187 0.57 4.51 -22.64
C ARG A 187 0.35 4.97 -21.20
N ILE A 188 0.06 6.26 -21.06
CA ILE A 188 -0.46 6.84 -19.82
C ILE A 188 -1.84 7.41 -20.14
N LEU A 189 -2.85 6.96 -19.41
CA LEU A 189 -4.20 7.51 -19.51
C LEU A 189 -4.35 8.68 -18.55
N VAL A 190 -5.03 9.72 -19.00
CA VAL A 190 -5.30 10.93 -18.19
C VAL A 190 -6.81 11.04 -18.00
N PHE A 191 -7.21 11.20 -16.75
CA PHE A 191 -8.60 11.41 -16.34
C PHE A 191 -8.76 12.76 -15.66
N ASP A 192 -9.90 13.41 -15.90
CA ASP A 192 -10.26 14.64 -15.20
C ASP A 192 -10.64 14.36 -13.72
N LYS A 193 -10.83 15.43 -12.95
CA LYS A 193 -11.24 15.34 -11.53
C LYS A 193 -12.59 14.64 -11.29
N ASN A 194 -13.38 14.36 -12.32
CA ASN A 194 -14.63 13.58 -12.26
C ASN A 194 -14.44 12.15 -12.75
N HIS A 195 -13.18 11.72 -12.93
CA HIS A 195 -12.77 10.39 -13.40
C HIS A 195 -13.22 10.07 -14.82
N LYS A 196 -13.44 11.08 -15.66
CA LYS A 196 -13.72 10.94 -17.07
C LYS A 196 -12.40 10.96 -17.86
N GLY A 197 -12.20 9.98 -18.74
CA GLY A 197 -11.03 9.95 -19.62
C GLY A 197 -10.97 11.21 -20.49
N GLU A 198 -9.83 11.88 -20.45
CA GLU A 198 -9.59 13.16 -21.11
C GLU A 198 -8.59 13.01 -22.26
N ALA A 199 -7.47 12.35 -22.00
CA ALA A 199 -6.36 12.20 -22.94
C ALA A 199 -5.54 10.95 -22.69
N ALA A 200 -4.54 10.72 -23.56
CA ALA A 200 -3.53 9.67 -23.37
C ALA A 200 -2.19 10.12 -23.95
N ILE A 201 -1.11 9.82 -23.23
CA ILE A 201 0.26 9.87 -23.73
C ILE A 201 0.58 8.50 -24.31
N THR A 202 0.91 8.44 -25.61
CA THR A 202 1.23 7.18 -26.31
C THR A 202 2.60 7.21 -26.96
N GLN A 203 3.23 8.39 -27.00
CA GLN A 203 4.48 8.61 -27.73
C GLN A 203 5.70 8.33 -26.86
N GLY A 204 6.64 7.53 -27.36
CA GLY A 204 7.93 7.31 -26.70
C GLY A 204 7.92 6.34 -25.52
N LEU A 205 6.77 5.72 -25.17
CA LEU A 205 6.62 4.80 -24.05
C LEU A 205 6.74 3.34 -24.50
N VAL A 206 7.44 2.53 -23.68
CA VAL A 206 7.56 1.07 -23.89
C VAL A 206 6.96 0.30 -22.72
N THR A 207 7.35 0.58 -21.50
CA THR A 207 6.76 -0.08 -20.32
C THR A 207 6.70 0.93 -19.17
N PRO A 208 5.78 1.91 -19.25
CA PRO A 208 5.66 2.91 -18.21
C PRO A 208 5.22 2.27 -16.89
N ALA A 209 5.85 2.67 -15.79
CA ALA A 209 5.64 2.15 -14.45
C ALA A 209 5.34 3.27 -13.45
N GLY A 210 6.18 3.44 -12.41
CA GLY A 210 5.98 4.47 -11.40
C GLY A 210 6.12 5.88 -11.96
N MET A 211 5.35 6.79 -11.41
CA MET A 211 5.30 8.18 -11.85
C MET A 211 5.34 9.13 -10.66
N ALA A 212 5.88 10.32 -10.89
CA ALA A 212 5.78 11.46 -9.98
C ALA A 212 5.44 12.72 -10.77
N ILE A 213 4.79 13.68 -10.14
CA ILE A 213 4.44 14.94 -10.76
C ILE A 213 5.02 16.11 -9.97
N ASP A 214 5.68 17.01 -10.68
CA ASP A 214 6.11 18.30 -10.17
C ASP A 214 5.01 19.31 -10.52
N ASN A 215 4.25 19.70 -9.53
CA ASN A 215 3.14 20.62 -9.72
C ASN A 215 3.59 22.07 -9.95
N GLU A 216 4.78 22.45 -9.48
CA GLU A 216 5.32 23.79 -9.65
C GLU A 216 5.79 24.02 -11.10
N ASN A 217 6.56 23.07 -11.64
CA ASN A 217 7.11 23.15 -13.01
C ASN A 217 6.23 22.48 -14.05
N ARG A 218 5.13 21.81 -13.64
CA ARG A 218 4.20 21.06 -14.49
C ARG A 218 4.89 19.93 -15.26
N PHE A 219 5.78 19.17 -14.58
CA PHE A 219 6.50 18.04 -15.16
C PHE A 219 5.95 16.70 -14.64
N LEU A 220 5.65 15.80 -15.55
CA LEU A 220 5.33 14.39 -15.24
C LEU A 220 6.56 13.53 -15.50
N TYR A 221 7.12 12.96 -14.45
CA TYR A 221 8.23 12.01 -14.52
C TYR A 221 7.68 10.60 -14.57
N VAL A 222 8.19 9.78 -15.48
CA VAL A 222 7.73 8.42 -15.75
C VAL A 222 8.91 7.47 -15.80
N ALA A 223 9.01 6.55 -14.86
CA ALA A 223 9.97 5.45 -14.97
C ALA A 223 9.49 4.49 -16.07
N ASP A 224 10.27 4.34 -17.15
CA ASP A 224 9.98 3.38 -18.22
C ASP A 224 10.93 2.19 -18.14
N ILE A 225 10.41 1.06 -17.65
CA ILE A 225 11.17 -0.17 -17.44
C ILE A 225 11.69 -0.73 -18.77
N GLY A 226 10.95 -0.53 -19.86
CA GLY A 226 11.30 -1.08 -21.16
C GLY A 226 12.42 -0.30 -21.87
N LEU A 227 12.62 0.96 -21.52
CA LEU A 227 13.67 1.83 -22.07
C LEU A 227 14.89 1.96 -21.15
N ASP A 228 14.78 1.55 -19.89
CA ASP A 228 15.75 1.87 -18.83
C ASP A 228 15.98 3.38 -18.68
N GLN A 229 14.91 4.16 -18.74
CA GLN A 229 14.95 5.62 -18.63
C GLN A 229 13.85 6.16 -17.71
N VAL A 230 14.03 7.37 -17.24
CA VAL A 230 12.94 8.20 -16.73
C VAL A 230 12.60 9.23 -17.80
N LEU A 231 11.38 9.16 -18.32
CA LEU A 231 10.87 10.11 -19.31
C LEU A 231 10.19 11.26 -18.61
N VAL A 232 10.37 12.48 -19.09
CA VAL A 232 9.76 13.68 -18.55
C VAL A 232 8.85 14.29 -19.60
N PHE A 233 7.58 14.49 -19.24
CA PHE A 233 6.55 15.09 -20.07
C PHE A 233 6.08 16.41 -19.48
N ASP A 234 5.65 17.31 -20.33
CA ASP A 234 4.81 18.44 -19.93
C ASP A 234 3.45 17.92 -19.49
N ALA A 235 3.07 18.14 -18.24
CA ALA A 235 1.83 17.59 -17.67
C ALA A 235 0.57 18.25 -18.25
N ASP A 236 0.64 19.45 -18.80
CA ASP A 236 -0.49 20.17 -19.38
C ASP A 236 -0.70 19.82 -20.85
N ASN A 237 0.39 19.87 -21.63
CA ASN A 237 0.34 19.61 -23.07
C ASN A 237 0.55 18.11 -23.41
N LEU A 238 0.96 17.31 -22.45
CA LEU A 238 1.21 15.86 -22.58
C LEU A 238 2.30 15.53 -23.61
N THR A 239 3.23 16.45 -23.84
CA THR A 239 4.32 16.32 -24.81
C THR A 239 5.63 15.93 -24.13
N PRO A 240 6.48 15.10 -24.78
CA PRO A 240 7.77 14.72 -24.22
C PRO A 240 8.71 15.92 -24.18
N LEU A 241 9.40 16.11 -23.06
CA LEU A 241 10.37 17.18 -22.85
C LEU A 241 11.81 16.69 -22.91
N ARG A 242 12.14 15.66 -22.11
CA ARG A 242 13.48 15.09 -21.99
C ARG A 242 13.43 13.67 -21.42
N ALA A 243 14.57 13.02 -21.38
CA ALA A 243 14.78 11.74 -20.69
C ALA A 243 16.00 11.81 -19.79
N ILE A 244 15.98 11.04 -18.70
CA ILE A 244 17.11 10.82 -17.79
C ILE A 244 17.56 9.38 -18.00
N GLY A 245 18.88 9.15 -18.09
CA GLY A 245 19.45 7.85 -18.40
C GLY A 245 19.64 7.60 -19.90
N THR A 246 20.44 6.63 -20.24
CA THR A 246 20.69 6.21 -21.63
C THR A 246 19.75 5.05 -21.99
N PRO A 247 19.05 5.10 -23.15
CA PRO A 247 18.10 4.03 -23.49
C PRO A 247 18.85 2.71 -23.68
N ASN A 248 18.37 1.70 -22.95
CA ASN A 248 18.99 0.38 -22.97
C ASN A 248 17.89 -0.70 -22.79
N THR A 249 17.69 -1.54 -23.78
CA THR A 249 16.64 -2.56 -23.78
C THR A 249 17.09 -3.92 -23.26
N ASN A 250 18.38 -4.11 -22.96
CA ASN A 250 18.91 -5.36 -22.38
C ASN A 250 19.10 -5.29 -20.87
N HIS A 251 18.78 -4.16 -20.24
CA HIS A 251 18.84 -3.97 -18.80
C HIS A 251 20.22 -4.31 -18.19
N ALA A 252 21.31 -4.00 -18.91
CA ALA A 252 22.66 -4.43 -18.55
C ALA A 252 23.59 -3.28 -18.13
N SER A 253 23.16 -2.01 -18.24
CA SER A 253 23.99 -0.89 -17.80
C SER A 253 23.99 -0.76 -16.28
N ASN A 254 25.19 -0.63 -15.70
CA ASN A 254 25.39 -0.29 -14.30
C ASN A 254 26.19 1.01 -14.14
N ALA A 255 26.38 1.76 -15.22
CA ALA A 255 27.06 3.04 -15.18
C ALA A 255 26.26 4.04 -14.32
N LEU A 256 26.94 5.02 -13.74
CA LEU A 256 26.28 6.09 -12.99
C LEU A 256 25.50 6.99 -13.94
N GLY A 257 24.24 7.23 -13.61
CA GLY A 257 23.32 7.97 -14.46
C GLY A 257 22.57 7.13 -15.48
N ASP A 258 22.85 5.81 -15.56
CA ASP A 258 22.08 4.85 -16.35
C ASP A 258 21.27 3.92 -15.44
N PHE A 259 20.26 3.27 -15.99
CA PHE A 259 19.40 2.38 -15.23
C PHE A 259 19.37 0.96 -15.79
N ALA A 260 18.97 0.03 -14.93
CA ALA A 260 18.55 -1.30 -15.29
C ALA A 260 17.21 -1.62 -14.59
N LYS A 261 16.11 -1.47 -15.32
CA LYS A 261 14.73 -1.55 -14.84
C LYS A 261 14.39 -0.52 -13.75
N PRO A 262 14.35 0.77 -14.08
CA PRO A 262 13.83 1.78 -13.16
C PRO A 262 12.35 1.49 -12.88
N THR A 263 11.95 1.38 -11.60
CA THR A 263 10.58 0.96 -11.25
C THR A 263 9.72 2.08 -10.72
N SER A 264 10.32 3.06 -10.06
CA SER A 264 9.57 4.17 -9.47
C SER A 264 10.45 5.42 -9.40
N VAL A 265 9.81 6.57 -9.37
CA VAL A 265 10.42 7.89 -9.26
C VAL A 265 9.72 8.69 -8.18
N ALA A 266 10.46 9.48 -7.43
CA ALA A 266 9.97 10.45 -6.45
C ALA A 266 10.74 11.76 -6.57
N LEU A 267 10.17 12.83 -6.07
CA LEU A 267 10.75 14.17 -6.08
C LEU A 267 10.85 14.67 -4.63
N ASP A 268 11.89 15.45 -4.33
CA ASP A 268 11.94 16.24 -3.11
C ASP A 268 11.47 17.69 -3.37
N GLN A 269 11.46 18.49 -2.32
CA GLN A 269 11.03 19.89 -2.37
C GLN A 269 11.99 20.80 -3.18
N ASP A 270 13.23 20.38 -3.38
CA ASP A 270 14.21 21.09 -4.21
C ASP A 270 14.13 20.68 -5.69
N GLY A 271 13.23 19.74 -6.04
CA GLY A 271 13.05 19.21 -7.39
C GLY A 271 14.07 18.12 -7.75
N ASN A 272 14.86 17.60 -6.80
CA ASN A 272 15.72 16.47 -7.07
C ASN A 272 14.90 15.21 -7.34
N VAL A 273 15.38 14.41 -8.28
CA VAL A 273 14.70 13.21 -8.80
C VAL A 273 15.38 11.97 -8.23
N TYR A 274 14.61 11.18 -7.48
CA TYR A 274 15.06 9.92 -6.89
C TYR A 274 14.45 8.75 -7.65
N VAL A 275 15.30 7.81 -8.12
CA VAL A 275 14.87 6.70 -8.97
C VAL A 275 15.33 5.37 -8.37
N THR A 276 14.39 4.44 -8.19
CA THR A 276 14.73 3.05 -7.83
C THR A 276 15.22 2.30 -9.06
N ASP A 277 16.49 1.94 -9.07
CA ASP A 277 17.16 1.17 -10.12
C ASP A 277 17.25 -0.30 -9.71
N MET A 278 16.17 -1.05 -10.04
CA MET A 278 15.87 -2.34 -9.43
C MET A 278 16.95 -3.40 -9.65
N LEU A 279 17.43 -3.58 -10.88
CA LEU A 279 18.43 -4.62 -11.18
C LEU A 279 19.86 -4.23 -10.78
N ASN A 280 20.12 -2.95 -10.55
CA ASN A 280 21.37 -2.46 -9.99
C ASN A 280 21.32 -2.35 -8.46
N TYR A 281 20.17 -2.64 -7.83
CA TYR A 281 20.02 -2.68 -6.38
C TYR A 281 20.36 -1.36 -5.67
N ARG A 282 19.99 -0.23 -6.29
CA ARG A 282 20.37 1.11 -5.83
C ARG A 282 19.24 2.11 -6.02
N VAL A 283 19.42 3.27 -5.43
CA VAL A 283 18.70 4.49 -5.76
C VAL A 283 19.70 5.43 -6.42
N GLU A 284 19.32 6.05 -7.52
CA GLU A 284 20.05 7.13 -8.14
C GLU A 284 19.32 8.45 -7.96
N VAL A 285 20.09 9.51 -7.77
CA VAL A 285 19.60 10.86 -7.50
C VAL A 285 20.11 11.81 -8.57
N PHE A 286 19.22 12.60 -9.13
CA PHE A 286 19.48 13.59 -10.16
C PHE A 286 18.96 14.95 -9.72
N ASP A 287 19.51 16.02 -10.25
CA ASP A 287 18.93 17.35 -10.10
C ASP A 287 17.70 17.55 -11.01
N ALA A 288 17.04 18.67 -10.87
CA ALA A 288 15.85 19.02 -11.66
C ALA A 288 16.10 19.04 -13.18
N ASP A 289 17.35 19.24 -13.62
CA ASP A 289 17.75 19.20 -15.03
C ASP A 289 18.05 17.78 -15.54
N GLY A 290 18.06 16.77 -14.64
CA GLY A 290 18.37 15.38 -14.95
C GLY A 290 19.85 15.03 -14.93
N LYS A 291 20.69 15.87 -14.31
CA LYS A 291 22.11 15.60 -14.14
C LYS A 291 22.31 14.73 -12.89
N PHE A 292 23.09 13.66 -13.02
CA PHE A 292 23.43 12.76 -11.93
C PHE A 292 24.12 13.50 -10.77
N ILE A 293 23.63 13.28 -9.54
CA ILE A 293 24.18 13.82 -8.30
C ILE A 293 24.93 12.73 -7.53
N ARG A 294 24.24 11.63 -7.19
CA ARG A 294 24.76 10.54 -6.35
C ARG A 294 23.93 9.27 -6.45
N THR A 295 24.44 8.22 -5.86
CA THR A 295 23.76 6.94 -5.72
C THR A 295 23.97 6.35 -4.32
N PHE A 296 23.03 5.54 -3.84
CA PHE A 296 23.17 4.78 -2.61
C PHE A 296 22.44 3.44 -2.69
N GLY A 297 22.77 2.54 -1.77
CA GLY A 297 22.33 1.15 -1.80
C GLY A 297 23.26 0.26 -2.64
N LYS A 298 23.15 -1.03 -2.42
CA LYS A 298 23.84 -2.09 -3.16
C LYS A 298 23.17 -3.45 -2.90
N HIS A 299 23.48 -4.42 -3.72
CA HIS A 299 22.95 -5.78 -3.55
C HIS A 299 23.35 -6.42 -2.21
N GLY A 300 22.38 -7.03 -1.50
CA GLY A 300 22.60 -7.80 -0.29
C GLY A 300 21.49 -7.68 0.75
N ASP A 301 21.70 -8.34 1.90
CA ASP A 301 20.74 -8.39 3.01
C ASP A 301 21.13 -7.47 4.19
N GLY A 302 22.27 -6.78 4.08
CA GLY A 302 22.80 -5.88 5.11
C GLY A 302 21.93 -4.62 5.29
N PRO A 303 22.19 -3.85 6.35
CA PRO A 303 21.53 -2.55 6.54
C PRO A 303 21.76 -1.62 5.36
N GLY A 304 20.69 -1.07 4.79
CA GLY A 304 20.75 -0.18 3.63
C GLY A 304 21.05 -0.87 2.29
N TYR A 305 21.10 -2.20 2.25
CA TYR A 305 21.27 -2.98 1.03
C TYR A 305 19.90 -3.42 0.50
N PHE A 306 19.82 -3.67 -0.79
CA PHE A 306 18.60 -4.06 -1.47
C PHE A 306 18.71 -5.44 -2.13
N ALA A 307 17.58 -6.13 -2.18
CA ALA A 307 17.40 -7.35 -2.96
C ALA A 307 16.44 -7.13 -4.14
N MET A 308 15.43 -6.28 -3.99
CA MET A 308 14.50 -5.88 -5.06
C MET A 308 13.82 -4.56 -4.68
N PRO A 309 14.51 -3.42 -4.81
CA PRO A 309 13.90 -2.10 -4.55
C PRO A 309 12.84 -1.82 -5.61
N LYS A 310 11.68 -1.30 -5.17
CA LYS A 310 10.52 -1.08 -6.04
C LYS A 310 9.98 0.34 -5.97
N GLY A 311 9.22 0.65 -4.92
CA GLY A 311 8.62 1.94 -4.70
C GLY A 311 9.55 2.89 -3.95
N ILE A 312 9.40 4.17 -4.21
CA ILE A 312 10.15 5.25 -3.54
C ILE A 312 9.24 6.43 -3.26
N ALA A 313 9.44 7.07 -2.12
CA ALA A 313 8.78 8.32 -1.76
C ALA A 313 9.73 9.18 -0.91
N VAL A 314 9.50 10.48 -0.86
CA VAL A 314 10.22 11.43 -0.02
C VAL A 314 9.22 12.04 0.95
N ASP A 315 9.57 12.16 2.25
CA ASP A 315 8.72 12.77 3.25
C ASP A 315 9.02 14.28 3.44
N CYS A 316 8.20 14.96 4.22
CA CYS A 316 8.32 16.40 4.47
C CYS A 316 9.62 16.82 5.18
N ASP A 317 10.31 15.89 5.85
CA ASP A 317 11.64 16.11 6.45
C ASP A 317 12.79 15.81 5.46
N GLY A 318 12.47 15.41 4.22
CA GLY A 318 13.42 15.07 3.15
C GLY A 318 14.00 13.65 3.25
N HIS A 319 13.41 12.77 4.07
CA HIS A 319 13.89 11.39 4.13
C HIS A 319 13.35 10.57 2.96
N ILE A 320 14.19 9.65 2.47
CA ILE A 320 13.89 8.80 1.34
C ILE A 320 13.41 7.43 1.83
N TRP A 321 12.17 7.06 1.46
CA TRP A 321 11.56 5.80 1.79
C TRP A 321 11.60 4.87 0.58
N VAL A 322 12.18 3.68 0.75
CA VAL A 322 12.32 2.70 -0.35
C VAL A 322 11.73 1.37 0.09
N THR A 323 10.79 0.85 -0.71
CA THR A 323 10.25 -0.50 -0.49
C THR A 323 11.16 -1.54 -1.14
N ASP A 324 11.46 -2.62 -0.41
CA ASP A 324 12.13 -3.80 -0.96
C ASP A 324 11.17 -4.99 -0.95
N SER A 325 10.75 -5.41 -2.14
CA SER A 325 9.75 -6.45 -2.32
C SER A 325 10.24 -7.84 -1.89
N MET A 326 11.51 -8.14 -2.08
CA MET A 326 12.08 -9.46 -1.75
C MET A 326 12.43 -9.57 -0.27
N GLN A 327 12.92 -8.48 0.33
CA GLN A 327 13.21 -8.44 1.76
C GLN A 327 11.95 -8.21 2.61
N ASN A 328 10.81 -7.80 2.00
CA ASN A 328 9.60 -7.36 2.70
C ASN A 328 9.91 -6.29 3.74
N ARG A 329 10.67 -5.27 3.33
CA ARG A 329 11.13 -4.16 4.17
C ARG A 329 10.86 -2.82 3.51
N ILE A 330 10.73 -1.81 4.35
CA ILE A 330 10.79 -0.42 3.96
C ILE A 330 12.04 0.16 4.62
N HIS A 331 12.93 0.69 3.81
CA HIS A 331 14.15 1.36 4.27
C HIS A 331 13.92 2.86 4.27
N LEU A 332 14.43 3.54 5.30
CA LEU A 332 14.38 4.99 5.47
C LEU A 332 15.79 5.53 5.49
N PHE A 333 16.10 6.46 4.58
CA PHE A 333 17.42 7.07 4.43
C PHE A 333 17.36 8.58 4.62
N THR A 334 18.51 9.18 4.94
CA THR A 334 18.71 10.63 4.78
C THR A 334 18.77 11.00 3.29
N GLN A 335 18.75 12.30 2.99
CA GLN A 335 18.99 12.78 1.61
C GLN A 335 20.34 12.36 1.07
N GLU A 336 21.37 12.21 1.93
CA GLU A 336 22.72 11.78 1.55
C GLU A 336 22.79 10.28 1.23
N GLY A 337 21.77 9.49 1.63
CA GLY A 337 21.71 8.05 1.42
C GLY A 337 22.17 7.23 2.62
N ASP A 338 22.30 7.84 3.79
CA ASP A 338 22.61 7.13 5.03
C ASP A 338 21.34 6.48 5.61
N LEU A 339 21.43 5.20 5.95
CA LEU A 339 20.30 4.46 6.51
C LEU A 339 19.95 4.97 7.91
N LEU A 340 18.74 5.46 8.10
CA LEU A 340 18.19 5.86 9.40
C LEU A 340 17.56 4.68 10.14
N MET A 341 16.71 3.93 9.45
CA MET A 341 16.01 2.77 10.00
C MET A 341 15.40 1.91 8.89
N TRP A 342 14.87 0.75 9.27
CA TRP A 342 13.97 -0.03 8.42
C TRP A 342 12.78 -0.55 9.23
N MET A 343 11.69 -0.83 8.55
CA MET A 343 10.52 -1.50 9.10
C MET A 343 10.15 -2.72 8.26
N GLY A 344 9.43 -3.66 8.86
CA GLY A 344 9.27 -4.99 8.29
C GLY A 344 10.46 -5.89 8.64
N ASN A 345 10.53 -7.07 8.12
CA ASN A 345 11.63 -8.05 8.23
C ASN A 345 11.15 -9.49 8.01
N LYS A 346 9.89 -9.77 8.29
CA LYS A 346 9.31 -11.10 8.08
C LYS A 346 8.14 -10.98 7.13
N GLN A 347 8.08 -11.89 6.18
CA GLN A 347 6.90 -12.07 5.36
C GLN A 347 5.71 -12.38 6.25
N GLY A 348 4.61 -11.67 6.07
CA GLY A 348 3.42 -11.86 6.89
C GLY A 348 2.24 -11.02 6.45
N VAL A 349 1.09 -11.36 7.03
CA VAL A 349 -0.19 -10.67 6.76
C VAL A 349 -0.67 -9.84 7.94
N LEU A 350 0.03 -9.87 9.07
CA LEU A 350 -0.32 -9.09 10.26
C LEU A 350 -0.02 -7.59 10.06
N PRO A 351 -0.64 -6.69 10.83
CA PRO A 351 -0.31 -5.27 10.82
C PRO A 351 1.20 -5.02 10.95
N GLY A 352 1.75 -4.22 10.02
CA GLY A 352 3.16 -3.88 10.01
C GLY A 352 4.12 -4.99 9.59
N THR A 353 3.60 -6.13 9.12
CA THR A 353 4.37 -7.13 8.35
C THR A 353 4.02 -6.99 6.87
N PHE A 354 4.91 -7.35 5.98
CA PHE A 354 4.72 -7.15 4.54
C PHE A 354 4.84 -8.47 3.77
N SER A 355 4.16 -8.52 2.61
CA SER A 355 4.30 -9.64 1.68
C SER A 355 4.08 -9.19 0.24
N GLY A 356 5.16 -9.21 -0.55
CA GLY A 356 5.14 -8.72 -1.92
C GLY A 356 4.92 -7.22 -2.00
N LEU A 357 5.68 -6.46 -1.19
CA LEU A 357 5.63 -5.01 -1.11
C LEU A 357 5.96 -4.39 -2.47
N GLN A 358 5.11 -3.46 -2.93
CA GLN A 358 5.26 -2.83 -4.25
C GLN A 358 5.58 -1.35 -4.14
N TYR A 359 4.57 -0.51 -3.92
CA TYR A 359 4.70 0.94 -3.92
C TYR A 359 4.58 1.52 -2.52
N ILE A 360 5.03 2.75 -2.41
CA ILE A 360 4.87 3.60 -1.24
C ILE A 360 4.47 4.99 -1.70
N MET A 361 3.59 5.63 -0.96
CA MET A 361 3.18 7.01 -1.15
C MET A 361 3.07 7.69 0.21
N ILE A 362 3.46 8.95 0.28
CA ILE A 362 3.38 9.78 1.47
C ILE A 362 2.52 10.99 1.15
N ASP A 363 1.55 11.27 2.01
CA ASP A 363 0.80 12.51 1.97
C ASP A 363 1.47 13.53 2.91
N ASP A 364 2.17 14.49 2.34
CA ASP A 364 2.92 15.50 3.09
C ASP A 364 2.04 16.43 3.95
N LYS A 365 0.74 16.51 3.64
CA LYS A 365 -0.20 17.35 4.41
C LYS A 365 -0.55 16.72 5.75
N THR A 366 -0.63 15.39 5.80
CA THR A 366 -1.08 14.64 6.98
C THR A 366 0.00 13.72 7.54
N ASN A 367 1.16 13.60 6.89
CA ASN A 367 2.24 12.66 7.20
C ASN A 367 1.79 11.19 7.19
N ARG A 368 0.71 10.89 6.42
CA ARG A 368 0.22 9.52 6.25
C ARG A 368 1.04 8.82 5.18
N VAL A 369 1.47 7.61 5.50
CA VAL A 369 2.27 6.76 4.61
C VAL A 369 1.43 5.56 4.22
N PHE A 370 1.31 5.31 2.92
CA PHE A 370 0.56 4.19 2.38
C PHE A 370 1.49 3.26 1.59
N THR A 371 1.33 1.96 1.78
CA THR A 371 2.11 0.94 1.08
C THR A 371 1.21 -0.10 0.45
N SER A 372 1.46 -0.47 -0.80
CA SER A 372 0.72 -1.52 -1.48
C SER A 372 1.46 -2.86 -1.45
N GLU A 373 0.69 -3.95 -1.32
CA GLU A 373 1.20 -5.31 -1.22
C GLU A 373 0.38 -6.27 -2.10
N THR A 374 1.06 -7.10 -2.89
CA THR A 374 0.37 -8.07 -3.77
C THR A 374 -0.25 -9.24 -3.01
N TYR A 375 0.23 -9.54 -1.82
CA TYR A 375 -0.34 -10.60 -0.99
C TYR A 375 -0.56 -10.11 0.44
N PRO A 376 -1.78 -10.13 0.95
CA PRO A 376 -3.04 -10.72 0.42
C PRO A 376 -3.80 -9.82 -0.56
N GLY A 377 -3.22 -8.79 -1.11
CA GLY A 377 -3.89 -7.74 -1.90
C GLY A 377 -4.44 -6.66 -0.98
N ARG A 378 -3.57 -5.76 -0.51
CA ARG A 378 -3.95 -4.70 0.43
C ARG A 378 -3.07 -3.48 0.32
N VAL A 379 -3.54 -2.39 0.89
CA VAL A 379 -2.76 -1.20 1.22
C VAL A 379 -2.72 -1.07 2.74
N GLN A 380 -1.55 -0.90 3.33
CA GLN A 380 -1.41 -0.55 4.74
C GLN A 380 -1.17 0.94 4.90
N GLU A 381 -1.67 1.48 5.99
CA GLU A 381 -1.56 2.87 6.36
C GLU A 381 -0.74 3.03 7.63
N PHE A 382 0.18 3.99 7.61
CA PHE A 382 1.02 4.37 8.73
C PHE A 382 1.00 5.90 8.89
N LEU A 383 1.35 6.35 10.08
CA LEU A 383 1.59 7.76 10.39
C LEU A 383 3.10 7.95 10.61
N TYR A 384 3.71 8.82 9.84
CA TYR A 384 5.06 9.29 10.08
C TYR A 384 5.06 10.37 11.17
N VAL A 385 5.97 10.27 12.12
CA VAL A 385 6.20 11.26 13.19
C VAL A 385 7.38 12.12 12.77
N THR A 386 7.12 13.36 12.45
CA THR A 386 8.13 14.29 11.94
C THR A 386 9.27 14.52 12.95
N GLN A 387 10.37 15.06 12.46
CA GLN A 387 11.53 15.39 13.31
C GLN A 387 11.14 16.31 14.46
N ASP A 388 10.32 17.30 14.17
CA ASP A 388 9.84 18.31 15.12
C ASP A 388 8.95 17.67 16.20
N GLU A 389 8.03 16.79 15.82
CA GLU A 389 7.18 16.05 16.76
C GLU A 389 7.99 15.10 17.64
N ALA A 390 8.98 14.42 17.08
CA ALA A 390 9.87 13.54 17.81
C ALA A 390 10.73 14.31 18.83
N GLN A 391 11.23 15.50 18.48
CA GLN A 391 11.97 16.37 19.39
C GLN A 391 11.09 16.86 20.54
N LYS A 392 9.85 17.27 20.26
CA LYS A 392 8.87 17.66 21.29
C LYS A 392 8.60 16.51 22.27
N GLU A 393 8.41 15.31 21.76
CA GLU A 393 8.19 14.12 22.59
C GLU A 393 9.44 13.76 23.41
N PHE A 394 10.63 13.91 22.84
CA PHE A 394 11.89 13.72 23.58
C PHE A 394 12.00 14.70 24.75
N ALA A 395 11.81 15.99 24.49
CA ALA A 395 11.84 17.03 25.53
C ALA A 395 10.79 16.77 26.63
N ARG A 396 9.58 16.33 26.25
CA ARG A 396 8.53 15.93 27.20
C ARG A 396 8.99 14.76 28.10
N ARG A 397 9.60 13.74 27.54
CA ARG A 397 10.08 12.57 28.30
C ARG A 397 11.19 12.94 29.26
N GLU A 398 12.13 13.78 28.85
CA GLU A 398 13.21 14.29 29.74
C GLU A 398 12.63 15.12 30.87
N ALA A 399 11.67 16.01 30.63
CA ALA A 399 11.00 16.78 31.67
C ALA A 399 10.26 15.88 32.68
N LEU A 400 9.56 14.84 32.21
CA LEU A 400 8.91 13.87 33.10
C LEU A 400 9.93 13.11 33.96
N LYS A 401 11.04 12.68 33.38
CA LYS A 401 12.13 12.00 34.07
C LYS A 401 12.76 12.89 35.14
N ALA A 402 13.01 14.16 34.82
CA ALA A 402 13.50 15.15 35.77
C ALA A 402 12.52 15.40 36.92
N ALA A 403 11.21 15.29 36.68
CA ALA A 403 10.16 15.40 37.69
C ALA A 403 9.88 14.08 38.44
N GLY A 404 10.69 13.03 38.26
CA GLY A 404 10.50 11.70 38.87
C GLY A 404 9.26 10.96 38.42
N LYS A 405 8.65 11.36 37.30
CA LYS A 405 7.46 10.73 36.69
C LYS A 405 7.87 9.73 35.63
N SER A 406 7.01 8.72 35.36
CA SER A 406 7.23 7.76 34.28
C SER A 406 7.22 8.48 32.92
N PRO A 407 8.17 8.23 32.01
CA PRO A 407 8.20 8.80 30.68
C PRO A 407 6.97 8.40 29.82
N ASN A 408 6.26 7.34 30.21
CA ASN A 408 5.04 6.87 29.56
C ASN A 408 3.76 7.39 30.22
N ALA A 409 3.84 8.32 31.18
CA ALA A 409 2.66 8.94 31.76
C ALA A 409 1.86 9.67 30.67
N LYS A 410 0.55 9.36 30.58
CA LYS A 410 -0.33 10.08 29.68
C LYS A 410 -0.31 11.57 30.02
N PRO A 411 -0.39 12.46 29.00
CA PRO A 411 -0.57 13.89 29.29
C PRO A 411 -1.80 14.05 30.17
N GLU A 412 -1.63 14.77 31.28
CA GLU A 412 -2.74 15.16 32.13
C GLU A 412 -3.69 15.98 31.26
N LYS A 413 -4.98 15.55 31.18
CA LYS A 413 -5.97 16.32 30.42
C LYS A 413 -5.93 17.74 30.93
N ALA A 414 -5.60 18.70 30.06
CA ALA A 414 -5.69 20.10 30.39
C ALA A 414 -7.12 20.35 30.91
N ILE A 415 -7.24 20.73 32.17
CA ILE A 415 -8.50 21.19 32.74
C ILE A 415 -8.83 22.45 31.94
N PRO A 416 -9.94 22.50 31.17
CA PRO A 416 -10.30 23.72 30.48
C PRO A 416 -10.36 24.84 31.52
N PRO A 417 -9.87 26.05 31.21
CA PRO A 417 -9.95 27.17 32.14
C PRO A 417 -11.39 27.34 32.57
N ALA A 418 -11.62 27.40 33.88
CA ALA A 418 -12.96 27.63 34.43
C ALA A 418 -13.52 28.87 33.76
N PHE A 419 -14.68 28.73 33.14
CA PHE A 419 -15.40 29.88 32.55
C PHE A 419 -15.54 30.93 33.64
N PRO A 420 -15.24 32.23 33.36
CA PRO A 420 -15.47 33.27 34.30
C PRO A 420 -16.96 33.28 34.67
N THR A 421 -17.26 33.10 35.92
CA THR A 421 -18.64 33.20 36.43
C THR A 421 -19.18 34.58 36.10
N ALA A 422 -20.32 34.60 35.40
CA ALA A 422 -21.01 35.84 35.08
C ALA A 422 -21.19 36.69 36.36
N PRO A 423 -21.01 38.03 36.29
CA PRO A 423 -21.21 38.91 37.42
C PRO A 423 -22.69 38.81 37.87
N LYS A 424 -22.88 38.67 39.21
CA LYS A 424 -24.20 38.73 39.82
C LYS A 424 -24.93 40.03 39.38
N PRO A 425 -26.22 39.96 39.03
CA PRO A 425 -26.97 41.19 38.75
C PRO A 425 -27.02 42.06 39.99
N ALA A 426 -26.71 43.33 39.86
CA ALA A 426 -26.77 44.31 40.90
C ALA A 426 -28.23 44.43 41.39
N ASP A 427 -28.39 44.39 42.72
CA ASP A 427 -29.69 44.68 43.37
C ASP A 427 -30.21 46.06 42.95
N ALA A 428 -31.31 46.09 42.27
CA ALA A 428 -32.06 47.32 42.01
C ALA A 428 -32.66 47.79 43.30
N GLY A 429 -32.01 48.76 43.94
CA GLY A 429 -32.50 49.43 45.09
C GLY A 429 -33.92 50.04 44.87
N LYS A 430 -34.82 49.65 45.76
CA LYS A 430 -36.10 50.36 45.91
C LYS A 430 -35.83 51.75 46.44
N SER A 431 -36.18 52.78 45.65
CA SER A 431 -36.35 54.13 46.14
C SER A 431 -37.84 54.36 46.43
N ASN A 432 -38.10 54.89 47.57
CA ASN A 432 -39.37 55.43 47.98
C ASN A 432 -39.89 56.56 47.07
#